data_0ae5ff3a3a621697bf23f0f8fee21db1
#
_entry.id   0ae5ff3a3a621697bf23f0f8fee21db1
#
_cell.length_a   1.000
_cell.length_b   1.000
_cell.length_c   1.000
_cell.angle_alpha   90.00
_cell.angle_beta   90.00
_cell.angle_gamma   90.00
#
_symmetry.space_group_name_H-M   'P 1'
#
loop_
_entity.id
_entity.type
_entity.pdbx_description
1 polymer ?
#
loop_
_entity_poly.entity_id
_entity_poly.type
_entity_poly.pdbx_seq_one_letter_code
_entity_poly.pdbx_strand_id
1 'polypeptide(L)'
;GLGREFATQAEEILGIRPNVPLACVVAILEDTHSEPLRHPEDRVERMGGTSRWGVRDGALYGVVTLQGVDEAWLTDVLRPAVAGRVGVALARHGMAGAAAAFRLAARAAATLPAGEQRLVWASARLPELLLETSPEVGAMIEEQVLGPVMALPDRQRTTLLETLRALLRHGGSATSAAGELFCHRNTVMYRSRQLVELTGCDLQEPRGRLMLELAIIAHDLAVASGRGVA
;
A
#
# COMPACT_ATOMS: atom_id res chain seq x y z
N GLY A 1 25.25 -20.56 3.65
CA GLY A 1 25.32 -21.71 2.77
C GLY A 1 24.02 -21.94 2.02
N LEU A 2 23.10 -22.71 2.58
CA LEU A 2 21.90 -23.25 1.91
C LEU A 2 21.08 -22.20 1.12
N GLY A 3 20.84 -21.02 1.66
CA GLY A 3 20.04 -19.99 0.97
C GLY A 3 20.67 -19.47 -0.32
N ARG A 4 22.00 -19.42 -0.42
CA ARG A 4 22.69 -18.99 -1.65
C ARG A 4 22.68 -20.08 -2.71
N GLU A 5 22.83 -21.34 -2.33
CA GLU A 5 22.76 -22.49 -3.25
C GLU A 5 21.39 -22.60 -3.90
N PHE A 6 20.31 -22.47 -3.10
CA PHE A 6 18.94 -22.41 -3.63
C PHE A 6 18.70 -21.22 -4.57
N ALA A 7 19.26 -20.04 -4.25
CA ALA A 7 19.13 -18.88 -5.11
C ALA A 7 19.83 -19.10 -6.46
N THR A 8 21.05 -19.64 -6.46
CA THR A 8 21.80 -19.95 -7.70
C THR A 8 21.06 -20.99 -8.55
N GLN A 9 20.55 -22.06 -7.94
CA GLN A 9 19.78 -23.06 -8.64
C GLN A 9 18.48 -22.49 -9.24
N ALA A 10 17.78 -21.62 -8.51
CA ALA A 10 16.58 -20.92 -9.01
C ALA A 10 16.92 -19.96 -10.17
N GLU A 11 18.05 -19.25 -10.11
CA GLU A 11 18.53 -18.39 -11.19
C GLU A 11 18.77 -19.18 -12.47
N GLU A 12 19.40 -20.37 -12.37
CA GLU A 12 19.63 -21.26 -13.51
C GLU A 12 18.32 -21.79 -14.11
N ILE A 13 17.40 -22.32 -13.27
CA ILE A 13 16.12 -22.87 -13.71
C ILE A 13 15.25 -21.80 -14.38
N LEU A 14 15.25 -20.58 -13.84
CA LEU A 14 14.45 -19.48 -14.35
C LEU A 14 15.11 -18.71 -15.49
N GLY A 15 16.38 -19.01 -15.79
CA GLY A 15 17.16 -18.29 -16.80
C GLY A 15 17.46 -16.83 -16.42
N ILE A 16 17.55 -16.56 -15.11
CA ILE A 16 17.83 -15.23 -14.56
C ILE A 16 19.33 -15.12 -14.27
N ARG A 17 19.95 -14.01 -14.68
CA ARG A 17 21.37 -13.79 -14.38
C ARG A 17 21.60 -13.61 -12.87
N PRO A 18 22.68 -14.17 -12.30
CA PRO A 18 23.01 -13.99 -10.89
C PRO A 18 23.16 -12.54 -10.48
N ASN A 19 22.70 -12.21 -9.27
CA ASN A 19 22.84 -10.89 -8.65
C ASN A 19 22.20 -9.69 -9.41
N VAL A 20 21.36 -9.95 -10.41
CA VAL A 20 20.58 -8.88 -11.06
C VAL A 20 19.44 -8.47 -10.14
N PRO A 21 19.23 -7.15 -9.93
CA PRO A 21 18.06 -6.69 -9.20
C PRO A 21 16.77 -7.20 -9.84
N LEU A 22 15.85 -7.67 -9.01
CA LEU A 22 14.55 -8.20 -9.43
C LEU A 22 13.43 -7.39 -8.81
N ALA A 23 12.36 -7.20 -9.56
CA ALA A 23 11.07 -6.85 -9.02
C ALA A 23 10.25 -8.12 -8.79
N CYS A 24 9.80 -8.32 -7.57
CA CYS A 24 8.86 -9.35 -7.18
C CYS A 24 7.45 -8.75 -7.18
N VAL A 25 6.57 -9.32 -7.98
CA VAL A 25 5.20 -8.86 -8.18
C VAL A 25 4.24 -9.88 -7.59
N VAL A 26 3.24 -9.43 -6.85
CA VAL A 26 2.14 -10.27 -6.35
C VAL A 26 0.82 -9.60 -6.69
N ALA A 27 -0.04 -10.32 -7.40
CA ALA A 27 -1.38 -9.87 -7.74
C ALA A 27 -2.41 -10.82 -7.08
N ILE A 28 -3.30 -10.28 -6.25
CA ILE A 28 -4.25 -11.06 -5.46
C ILE A 28 -5.41 -11.50 -6.33
N LEU A 29 -5.70 -12.80 -6.36
CA LEU A 29 -6.88 -13.37 -6.99
C LEU A 29 -8.06 -13.24 -6.02
N GLU A 30 -9.06 -12.42 -6.36
CA GLU A 30 -10.26 -12.24 -5.55
C GLU A 30 -11.19 -13.46 -5.64
N ASP A 31 -11.15 -14.15 -6.80
CA ASP A 31 -11.85 -15.40 -7.06
C ASP A 31 -11.09 -16.25 -8.10
N THR A 32 -11.62 -17.43 -8.42
CA THR A 32 -11.01 -18.38 -9.35
C THR A 32 -10.98 -17.93 -10.82
N HIS A 33 -11.72 -16.87 -11.18
CA HIS A 33 -11.82 -16.33 -12.54
C HIS A 33 -11.19 -14.93 -12.65
N SER A 34 -10.70 -14.38 -11.55
CA SER A 34 -10.10 -13.05 -11.57
C SER A 34 -8.72 -13.07 -12.24
N GLU A 35 -8.50 -12.08 -13.12
CA GLU A 35 -7.20 -11.81 -13.72
C GLU A 35 -6.69 -10.45 -13.22
N PRO A 36 -6.12 -10.39 -12.01
CA PRO A 36 -5.73 -9.11 -11.39
C PRO A 36 -4.61 -8.39 -12.15
N LEU A 37 -3.91 -9.11 -13.02
CA LEU A 37 -2.89 -8.57 -13.91
C LEU A 37 -2.92 -9.33 -15.24
N ARG A 38 -3.32 -8.64 -16.32
CA ARG A 38 -3.60 -9.26 -17.63
C ARG A 38 -2.35 -9.40 -18.48
N HIS A 39 -2.02 -10.63 -18.87
CA HIS A 39 -0.89 -10.96 -19.76
C HIS A 39 0.41 -10.21 -19.42
N PRO A 40 0.89 -10.27 -18.16
CA PRO A 40 2.05 -9.49 -17.74
C PRO A 40 3.35 -9.94 -18.42
N GLU A 41 3.50 -11.23 -18.71
CA GLU A 41 4.69 -11.79 -19.38
C GLU A 41 4.84 -11.21 -20.79
N ASP A 42 3.79 -11.26 -21.60
CA ASP A 42 3.77 -10.70 -22.95
C ASP A 42 4.06 -9.20 -22.98
N ARG A 43 3.63 -8.47 -21.95
CA ARG A 43 3.89 -7.03 -21.86
C ARG A 43 5.34 -6.73 -21.56
N VAL A 44 5.89 -7.43 -20.58
CA VAL A 44 7.30 -7.27 -20.20
C VAL A 44 8.21 -7.66 -21.37
N GLU A 45 7.92 -8.77 -22.05
CA GLU A 45 8.69 -9.25 -23.19
C GLU A 45 8.65 -8.27 -24.37
N ARG A 46 7.46 -7.78 -24.73
CA ARG A 46 7.32 -6.77 -25.80
C ARG A 46 8.08 -5.48 -25.54
N MET A 47 8.32 -5.13 -24.29
CA MET A 47 9.13 -3.99 -23.88
C MET A 47 10.62 -4.33 -23.66
N GLY A 48 11.04 -5.53 -24.09
CA GLY A 48 12.43 -5.99 -24.02
C GLY A 48 12.88 -6.47 -22.65
N GLY A 49 11.95 -6.65 -21.71
CA GLY A 49 12.24 -7.20 -20.39
C GLY A 49 12.18 -8.72 -20.34
N THR A 50 12.62 -9.28 -19.23
CA THR A 50 12.52 -10.72 -18.93
C THR A 50 11.74 -10.92 -17.65
N SER A 51 10.76 -11.81 -17.66
CA SER A 51 9.95 -12.13 -16.49
C SER A 51 9.56 -13.61 -16.46
N ARG A 52 9.15 -14.08 -15.29
CA ARG A 52 8.55 -15.41 -15.08
C ARG A 52 7.37 -15.28 -14.15
N TRP A 53 6.30 -15.98 -14.46
CA TRP A 53 5.02 -15.86 -13.76
C TRP A 53 4.46 -17.23 -13.39
N GLY A 54 3.75 -17.30 -12.28
CA GLY A 54 3.08 -18.52 -11.81
C GLY A 54 2.00 -18.20 -10.79
N VAL A 55 0.95 -19.01 -10.77
CA VAL A 55 -0.15 -18.89 -9.80
C VAL A 55 0.09 -19.86 -8.65
N ARG A 56 -0.06 -19.39 -7.42
CA ARG A 56 0.03 -20.18 -6.21
C ARG A 56 -0.77 -19.53 -5.08
N ASP A 57 -1.41 -20.34 -4.25
CA ASP A 57 -2.08 -19.93 -3.01
C ASP A 57 -2.97 -18.68 -3.16
N GLY A 58 -3.78 -18.62 -4.24
CA GLY A 58 -4.71 -17.53 -4.48
C GLY A 58 -4.06 -16.22 -4.95
N ALA A 59 -2.84 -16.27 -5.49
CA ALA A 59 -2.19 -15.10 -6.06
C ALA A 59 -1.36 -15.45 -7.30
N LEU A 60 -1.20 -14.49 -8.20
CA LEU A 60 -0.25 -14.51 -9.30
C LEU A 60 1.07 -13.91 -8.80
N TYR A 61 2.13 -14.68 -8.91
CA TYR A 61 3.51 -14.28 -8.56
C TYR A 61 4.31 -14.04 -9.82
N GLY A 62 5.06 -12.96 -9.86
CA GLY A 62 5.94 -12.61 -10.96
C GLY A 62 7.32 -12.18 -10.49
N VAL A 63 8.34 -12.61 -11.23
CA VAL A 63 9.71 -12.08 -11.11
C VAL A 63 10.04 -11.38 -12.41
N VAL A 64 10.46 -10.13 -12.32
CA VAL A 64 10.89 -9.31 -13.46
C VAL A 64 12.31 -8.85 -13.23
N THR A 65 13.19 -9.06 -14.23
CA THR A 65 14.58 -8.57 -14.15
C THR A 65 14.63 -7.07 -14.44
N LEU A 66 15.34 -6.32 -13.57
CA LEU A 66 15.52 -4.88 -13.71
C LEU A 66 16.91 -4.50 -14.29
N GLN A 67 17.40 -5.31 -15.22
CA GLN A 67 18.69 -5.01 -15.86
C GLN A 67 18.54 -3.88 -16.88
N GLY A 68 19.10 -2.73 -16.56
CA GLY A 68 19.07 -1.55 -17.45
C GLY A 68 17.75 -0.78 -17.45
N VAL A 69 16.83 -1.14 -16.55
CA VAL A 69 15.52 -0.50 -16.37
C VAL A 69 15.24 -0.24 -14.88
N ASP A 70 14.31 0.63 -14.57
CA ASP A 70 13.98 1.06 -13.22
C ASP A 70 12.52 0.73 -12.80
N GLU A 71 12.15 1.18 -11.59
CA GLU A 71 10.81 1.02 -11.05
C GLU A 71 9.73 1.74 -11.87
N ALA A 72 10.08 2.90 -12.46
CA ALA A 72 9.17 3.69 -13.27
C ALA A 72 8.83 2.95 -14.57
N TRP A 73 9.85 2.40 -15.24
CA TRP A 73 9.64 1.57 -16.43
C TRP A 73 8.69 0.40 -16.14
N LEU A 74 8.93 -0.37 -15.06
CA LEU A 74 8.07 -1.51 -14.73
C LEU A 74 6.64 -1.08 -14.41
N THR A 75 6.50 0.05 -13.72
CA THR A 75 5.18 0.61 -13.42
C THR A 75 4.42 0.94 -14.69
N ASP A 76 5.07 1.58 -15.66
CA ASP A 76 4.44 1.98 -16.94
C ASP A 76 4.10 0.76 -17.82
N VAL A 77 4.94 -0.28 -17.79
CA VAL A 77 4.68 -1.55 -18.50
C VAL A 77 3.46 -2.28 -17.91
N LEU A 78 3.37 -2.37 -16.59
CA LEU A 78 2.33 -3.16 -15.93
C LEU A 78 1.01 -2.39 -15.72
N ARG A 79 1.05 -1.06 -15.54
CA ARG A 79 -0.13 -0.23 -15.23
C ARG A 79 -1.33 -0.49 -16.16
N PRO A 80 -1.18 -0.60 -17.49
CA PRO A 80 -2.33 -0.85 -18.38
C PRO A 80 -2.91 -2.27 -18.26
N ALA A 81 -2.19 -3.18 -17.58
CA ALA A 81 -2.62 -4.55 -17.36
C ALA A 81 -3.32 -4.75 -16.01
N VAL A 82 -3.21 -3.78 -15.12
CA VAL A 82 -3.75 -3.87 -13.75
C VAL A 82 -5.27 -3.90 -13.80
N ALA A 83 -5.84 -4.97 -13.25
CA ALA A 83 -7.28 -5.19 -13.14
C ALA A 83 -7.69 -5.63 -11.72
N GLY A 84 -6.76 -5.58 -10.77
CA GLY A 84 -6.98 -5.91 -9.37
C GLY A 84 -5.86 -5.36 -8.49
N ARG A 85 -5.74 -5.90 -7.28
CA ARG A 85 -4.74 -5.47 -6.29
C ARG A 85 -3.37 -6.06 -6.61
N VAL A 86 -2.40 -5.21 -6.92
CA VAL A 86 -1.05 -5.61 -7.31
C VAL A 86 -0.03 -4.93 -6.40
N GLY A 87 0.83 -5.71 -5.77
CA GLY A 87 1.97 -5.22 -5.00
C GLY A 87 3.29 -5.56 -5.66
N VAL A 88 4.26 -4.67 -5.54
CA VAL A 88 5.61 -4.84 -6.08
C VAL A 88 6.65 -4.53 -5.01
N ALA A 89 7.71 -5.32 -4.95
CA ALA A 89 8.85 -5.06 -4.08
C ALA A 89 10.18 -5.44 -4.75
N LEU A 90 11.25 -4.75 -4.40
CA LEU A 90 12.59 -5.01 -4.93
C LEU A 90 13.33 -6.11 -4.17
N ALA A 91 13.90 -7.03 -4.91
CA ALA A 91 14.94 -7.95 -4.46
C ALA A 91 16.30 -7.47 -5.01
N ARG A 92 16.95 -6.54 -4.28
CA ARG A 92 18.20 -5.90 -4.71
C ARG A 92 19.39 -6.87 -4.86
N HIS A 93 19.32 -8.01 -4.19
CA HIS A 93 20.36 -9.05 -4.20
C HIS A 93 19.94 -10.28 -5.02
N GLY A 94 19.21 -10.07 -6.11
CA GLY A 94 18.73 -11.15 -6.98
C GLY A 94 17.80 -12.12 -6.24
N MET A 95 17.83 -13.38 -6.63
CA MET A 95 16.95 -14.41 -6.06
C MET A 95 17.15 -14.62 -4.55
N ALA A 96 18.33 -14.32 -4.00
CA ALA A 96 18.55 -14.43 -2.56
C ALA A 96 17.63 -13.52 -1.74
N GLY A 97 17.22 -12.38 -2.30
CA GLY A 97 16.26 -11.44 -1.68
C GLY A 97 14.79 -11.69 -2.06
N ALA A 98 14.52 -12.56 -3.02
CA ALA A 98 13.19 -12.72 -3.62
C ALA A 98 12.10 -13.13 -2.61
N ALA A 99 12.41 -14.05 -1.68
CA ALA A 99 11.44 -14.50 -0.68
C ALA A 99 10.96 -13.35 0.23
N ALA A 100 11.87 -12.45 0.64
CA ALA A 100 11.49 -11.28 1.43
C ALA A 100 10.71 -10.26 0.60
N ALA A 101 11.13 -10.03 -0.65
CA ALA A 101 10.45 -9.13 -1.58
C ALA A 101 9.04 -9.62 -1.91
N PHE A 102 8.82 -10.91 -2.14
CA PHE A 102 7.48 -11.46 -2.34
C PHE A 102 6.56 -11.26 -1.13
N ARG A 103 7.08 -11.46 0.09
CA ARG A 103 6.28 -11.18 1.31
C ARG A 103 5.88 -9.71 1.40
N LEU A 104 6.81 -8.79 1.10
CA LEU A 104 6.52 -7.35 1.10
C LEU A 104 5.54 -6.96 -0.01
N ALA A 105 5.69 -7.52 -1.22
CA ALA A 105 4.78 -7.29 -2.33
C ALA A 105 3.35 -7.79 -2.01
N ALA A 106 3.23 -9.00 -1.46
CA ALA A 106 1.94 -9.55 -1.05
C ALA A 106 1.25 -8.68 0.00
N ARG A 107 1.99 -8.26 1.04
CA ARG A 107 1.47 -7.34 2.06
C ARG A 107 1.08 -5.99 1.46
N ALA A 108 1.90 -5.42 0.59
CA ALA A 108 1.58 -4.15 -0.07
C ALA A 108 0.27 -4.26 -0.88
N ALA A 109 0.06 -5.34 -1.63
CA ALA A 109 -1.21 -5.60 -2.30
C ALA A 109 -2.38 -5.72 -1.31
N ALA A 110 -2.18 -6.39 -0.16
CA ALA A 110 -3.19 -6.56 0.86
C ALA A 110 -3.58 -5.27 1.60
N THR A 111 -2.74 -4.21 1.55
CA THR A 111 -3.11 -2.89 2.09
C THR A 111 -4.14 -2.16 1.23
N LEU A 112 -4.43 -2.63 0.03
CA LEU A 112 -5.45 -2.05 -0.84
C LEU A 112 -6.82 -2.66 -0.50
N PRO A 113 -7.91 -1.88 -0.56
CA PRO A 113 -9.27 -2.39 -0.42
C PRO A 113 -9.59 -3.49 -1.43
N ALA A 114 -10.44 -4.44 -1.04
CA ALA A 114 -10.93 -5.46 -1.97
C ALA A 114 -11.63 -4.82 -3.19
N GLY A 115 -11.36 -5.35 -4.38
CA GLY A 115 -11.89 -4.84 -5.64
C GLY A 115 -11.15 -3.61 -6.21
N GLU A 116 -10.17 -3.04 -5.51
CA GLU A 116 -9.37 -1.93 -6.04
C GLU A 116 -8.43 -2.41 -7.16
N GLN A 117 -8.42 -1.68 -8.27
CA GLN A 117 -7.57 -1.96 -9.42
C GLN A 117 -6.34 -1.04 -9.39
N ARG A 118 -5.32 -1.46 -8.66
CA ARG A 118 -4.15 -0.62 -8.43
C ARG A 118 -2.86 -1.41 -8.23
N LEU A 119 -1.77 -0.88 -8.77
CA LEU A 119 -0.41 -1.34 -8.50
C LEU A 119 0.25 -0.41 -7.48
N VAL A 120 0.81 -0.99 -6.42
CA VAL A 120 1.55 -0.26 -5.39
C VAL A 120 2.92 -0.88 -5.15
N TRP A 121 3.91 -0.03 -4.95
CA TRP A 121 5.23 -0.42 -4.49
C TRP A 121 5.26 -0.54 -2.97
N ALA A 122 5.88 -1.59 -2.45
CA ALA A 122 6.06 -1.76 -1.01
C ALA A 122 6.82 -0.57 -0.38
N SER A 123 7.77 0.02 -1.11
CA SER A 123 8.50 1.24 -0.70
C SER A 123 7.60 2.46 -0.50
N ALA A 124 6.47 2.54 -1.20
CA ALA A 124 5.49 3.62 -1.06
C ALA A 124 4.42 3.34 0.02
N ARG A 125 4.47 2.18 0.66
CA ARG A 125 3.47 1.70 1.64
C ARG A 125 4.12 1.30 2.97
N LEU A 126 5.28 1.87 3.30
CA LEU A 126 6.03 1.47 4.50
C LEU A 126 5.27 1.70 5.82
N PRO A 127 4.54 2.81 6.04
CA PRO A 127 3.74 2.98 7.24
C PRO A 127 2.63 1.93 7.37
N GLU A 128 1.93 1.62 6.28
CA GLU A 128 0.88 0.59 6.25
C GLU A 128 1.47 -0.79 6.52
N LEU A 129 2.61 -1.12 5.88
CA LEU A 129 3.30 -2.38 6.11
C LEU A 129 3.77 -2.53 7.56
N LEU A 130 4.22 -1.44 8.17
CA LEU A 130 4.61 -1.43 9.58
C LEU A 130 3.41 -1.74 10.49
N LEU A 131 2.28 -1.08 10.30
CA LEU A 131 1.06 -1.30 11.07
C LEU A 131 0.45 -2.69 10.83
N GLU A 132 0.54 -3.19 9.60
CA GLU A 132 0.08 -4.54 9.26
C GLU A 132 0.89 -5.64 9.98
N THR A 133 2.17 -5.38 10.32
CA THR A 133 2.99 -6.31 11.11
C THR A 133 2.65 -6.32 12.60
N SER A 134 1.92 -5.32 13.09
CA SER A 134 1.53 -5.18 14.50
C SER A 134 0.09 -4.66 14.60
N PRO A 135 -0.90 -5.48 14.21
CA PRO A 135 -2.29 -5.05 14.13
C PRO A 135 -2.87 -4.64 15.48
N GLU A 136 -2.40 -5.21 16.58
CA GLU A 136 -2.82 -4.83 17.94
C GLU A 136 -2.37 -3.40 18.27
N VAL A 137 -1.15 -3.02 17.88
CA VAL A 137 -0.64 -1.66 18.08
C VAL A 137 -1.43 -0.68 17.18
N GLY A 138 -1.74 -1.07 15.94
CA GLY A 138 -2.59 -0.29 15.04
C GLY A 138 -3.98 -0.02 15.66
N ALA A 139 -4.62 -1.06 16.18
CA ALA A 139 -5.93 -0.94 16.84
C ALA A 139 -5.88 -0.04 18.08
N MET A 140 -4.83 -0.16 18.91
CA MET A 140 -4.65 0.72 20.06
C MET A 140 -4.49 2.19 19.65
N ILE A 141 -3.73 2.47 18.59
CA ILE A 141 -3.56 3.84 18.09
C ILE A 141 -4.89 4.37 17.57
N GLU A 142 -5.62 3.57 16.78
CA GLU A 142 -6.95 3.95 16.26
C GLU A 142 -7.92 4.25 17.40
N GLU A 143 -8.06 3.36 18.36
CA GLU A 143 -8.96 3.53 19.51
C GLU A 143 -8.61 4.78 20.34
N GLN A 144 -7.33 4.93 20.67
CA GLN A 144 -6.86 6.05 21.48
C GLN A 144 -7.07 7.41 20.79
N VAL A 145 -6.81 7.49 19.50
CA VAL A 145 -6.82 8.76 18.75
C VAL A 145 -8.17 9.00 18.09
N LEU A 146 -8.72 8.03 17.36
CA LEU A 146 -9.96 8.20 16.61
C LEU A 146 -11.20 7.70 17.37
N GLY A 147 -11.07 6.95 18.46
CA GLY A 147 -12.20 6.45 19.24
C GLY A 147 -13.27 7.50 19.53
N PRO A 148 -12.93 8.70 20.05
CA PRO A 148 -13.91 9.76 20.28
C PRO A 148 -14.58 10.28 18.98
N VAL A 149 -13.89 10.25 17.83
CA VAL A 149 -14.47 10.62 16.53
C VAL A 149 -15.39 9.51 16.03
N MET A 150 -15.00 8.25 16.24
CA MET A 150 -15.79 7.07 15.83
C MET A 150 -17.09 6.94 16.62
N ALA A 151 -17.15 7.45 17.83
CA ALA A 151 -18.37 7.49 18.66
C ALA A 151 -19.41 8.53 18.19
N LEU A 152 -19.08 9.40 17.24
CA LEU A 152 -19.99 10.42 16.72
C LEU A 152 -21.01 9.81 15.75
N PRO A 153 -22.19 10.50 15.56
CA PRO A 153 -23.12 10.12 14.50
C PRO A 153 -22.47 10.07 13.12
N ASP A 154 -22.89 9.13 12.28
CA ASP A 154 -22.25 8.80 10.99
C ASP A 154 -21.90 10.00 10.12
N ARG A 155 -22.85 10.93 9.95
CA ARG A 155 -22.63 12.11 9.11
C ARG A 155 -21.52 13.01 9.65
N GLN A 156 -21.44 13.16 10.97
CA GLN A 156 -20.43 14.01 11.63
C GLN A 156 -19.07 13.31 11.59
N ARG A 157 -19.04 12.01 11.91
CA ARG A 157 -17.86 11.16 11.83
C ARG A 157 -17.24 11.21 10.42
N THR A 158 -18.02 10.92 9.38
CA THR A 158 -17.55 10.96 7.99
C THR A 158 -16.98 12.32 7.62
N THR A 159 -17.69 13.41 7.95
CA THR A 159 -17.24 14.77 7.68
C THR A 159 -15.91 15.11 8.35
N LEU A 160 -15.71 14.69 9.61
CA LEU A 160 -14.46 14.93 10.33
C LEU A 160 -13.31 14.09 9.82
N LEU A 161 -13.54 12.82 9.49
CA LEU A 161 -12.52 11.94 8.89
C LEU A 161 -12.08 12.46 7.51
N GLU A 162 -13.01 12.89 6.66
CA GLU A 162 -12.68 13.52 5.38
C GLU A 162 -11.86 14.79 5.56
N THR A 163 -12.25 15.63 6.54
CA THR A 163 -11.52 16.86 6.85
C THR A 163 -10.11 16.56 7.37
N LEU A 164 -9.95 15.54 8.23
CA LEU A 164 -8.65 15.10 8.73
C LEU A 164 -7.76 14.61 7.60
N ARG A 165 -8.29 13.73 6.72
CA ARG A 165 -7.53 13.24 5.55
C ARG A 165 -7.08 14.39 4.63
N ALA A 166 -7.95 15.35 4.35
CA ALA A 166 -7.60 16.52 3.55
C ALA A 166 -6.52 17.38 4.23
N LEU A 167 -6.64 17.64 5.53
CA LEU A 167 -5.63 18.38 6.29
C LEU A 167 -4.27 17.68 6.28
N LEU A 168 -4.23 16.37 6.48
CA LEU A 168 -2.99 15.57 6.45
C LEU A 168 -2.32 15.62 5.06
N ARG A 169 -3.10 15.43 3.97
CA ARG A 169 -2.58 15.53 2.59
C ARG A 169 -2.00 16.91 2.27
N HIS A 170 -2.57 17.96 2.81
CA HIS A 170 -2.14 19.34 2.56
C HIS A 170 -1.25 19.93 3.67
N GLY A 171 -0.59 19.09 4.47
CA GLY A 171 0.36 19.54 5.49
C GLY A 171 -0.23 20.44 6.56
N GLY A 172 -1.52 20.29 6.88
CA GLY A 172 -2.26 21.13 7.83
C GLY A 172 -2.81 22.43 7.25
N SER A 173 -2.66 22.70 5.95
CA SER A 173 -3.18 23.91 5.30
C SER A 173 -4.70 23.89 5.18
N ALA A 174 -5.38 24.67 6.02
CA ALA A 174 -6.83 24.81 5.96
C ALA A 174 -7.34 25.41 4.63
N THR A 175 -6.54 26.24 3.97
CA THR A 175 -6.90 26.84 2.67
C THR A 175 -6.89 25.80 1.57
N SER A 176 -5.82 24.98 1.49
CA SER A 176 -5.70 23.92 0.47
C SER A 176 -6.72 22.80 0.71
N ALA A 177 -6.93 22.40 1.98
CA ALA A 177 -7.94 21.43 2.34
C ALA A 177 -9.37 21.91 2.02
N ALA A 178 -9.66 23.21 2.21
CA ALA A 178 -10.95 23.80 1.87
C ALA A 178 -11.24 23.75 0.35
N GLY A 179 -10.20 23.94 -0.48
CA GLY A 179 -10.31 23.80 -1.93
C GLY A 179 -10.67 22.36 -2.33
N GLU A 180 -10.03 21.36 -1.73
CA GLU A 180 -10.33 19.96 -1.97
C GLU A 180 -11.74 19.54 -1.51
N LEU A 181 -12.17 20.06 -0.34
CA LEU A 181 -13.46 19.74 0.26
C LEU A 181 -14.63 20.60 -0.26
N PHE A 182 -14.38 21.48 -1.22
CA PHE A 182 -15.37 22.42 -1.77
C PHE A 182 -16.13 23.18 -0.70
N CYS A 183 -15.43 23.67 0.35
CA CYS A 183 -16.03 24.41 1.43
C CYS A 183 -15.20 25.65 1.80
N HIS A 184 -15.76 26.53 2.67
CA HIS A 184 -15.02 27.71 3.10
C HIS A 184 -13.89 27.37 4.09
N ARG A 185 -12.76 28.08 4.02
CA ARG A 185 -11.61 27.90 4.94
C ARG A 185 -12.01 27.89 6.41
N ASN A 186 -12.93 28.78 6.82
CA ASN A 186 -13.39 28.86 8.21
C ASN A 186 -14.09 27.58 8.67
N THR A 187 -14.79 26.88 7.78
CA THR A 187 -15.39 25.57 8.05
C THR A 187 -14.33 24.53 8.35
N VAL A 188 -13.24 24.50 7.57
CA VAL A 188 -12.12 23.58 7.83
C VAL A 188 -11.43 23.92 9.14
N MET A 189 -11.21 25.20 9.43
CA MET A 189 -10.61 25.63 10.71
C MET A 189 -11.48 25.25 11.91
N TYR A 190 -12.80 25.37 11.81
CA TYR A 190 -13.73 24.96 12.86
C TYR A 190 -13.63 23.43 13.09
N ARG A 191 -13.69 22.63 12.03
CA ARG A 191 -13.57 21.17 12.09
C ARG A 191 -12.19 20.73 12.60
N SER A 192 -11.13 21.45 12.24
CA SER A 192 -9.77 21.19 12.75
C SER A 192 -9.69 21.38 14.27
N ARG A 193 -10.30 22.43 14.81
CA ARG A 193 -10.38 22.64 16.28
C ARG A 193 -11.16 21.52 16.95
N GLN A 194 -12.30 21.14 16.39
CA GLN A 194 -13.11 20.03 16.89
C GLN A 194 -12.32 18.71 16.88
N LEU A 195 -11.50 18.45 15.84
CA LEU A 195 -10.61 17.28 15.79
C LEU A 195 -9.58 17.31 16.93
N VAL A 196 -8.94 18.47 17.18
CA VAL A 196 -8.00 18.62 18.31
C VAL A 196 -8.68 18.36 19.65
N GLU A 197 -9.87 18.89 19.86
CA GLU A 197 -10.65 18.69 21.10
C GLU A 197 -11.02 17.22 21.32
N LEU A 198 -11.37 16.48 20.27
CA LEU A 198 -11.76 15.07 20.34
C LEU A 198 -10.57 14.15 20.47
N THR A 199 -9.51 14.37 19.69
CA THR A 199 -8.37 13.44 19.59
C THR A 199 -7.25 13.76 20.57
N GLY A 200 -7.22 14.96 21.12
CA GLY A 200 -6.09 15.47 21.91
C GLY A 200 -4.81 15.68 21.10
N CYS A 201 -4.88 15.58 19.77
CA CYS A 201 -3.70 15.66 18.87
C CYS A 201 -3.77 16.92 18.02
N ASP A 202 -2.72 17.75 18.07
CA ASP A 202 -2.60 18.94 17.22
C ASP A 202 -1.75 18.60 15.97
N LEU A 203 -2.29 18.94 14.79
CA LEU A 203 -1.60 18.82 13.52
C LEU A 203 -0.34 19.69 13.39
N GLN A 204 -0.23 20.73 14.19
CA GLN A 204 0.95 21.62 14.25
C GLN A 204 2.08 21.03 15.11
N GLU A 205 1.76 20.09 15.98
CA GLU A 205 2.74 19.38 16.79
C GLU A 205 3.22 18.12 16.07
N PRO A 206 4.55 17.91 15.91
CA PRO A 206 5.08 16.77 15.17
C PRO A 206 4.57 15.40 15.66
N ARG A 207 4.46 15.22 17.01
CA ARG A 207 3.96 13.98 17.59
C ARG A 207 2.44 13.84 17.39
N GLY A 208 1.68 14.90 17.58
CA GLY A 208 0.23 14.91 17.35
C GLY A 208 -0.11 14.56 15.90
N ARG A 209 0.59 15.18 14.95
CA ARG A 209 0.47 14.87 13.53
C ARG A 209 0.79 13.42 13.22
N LEU A 210 1.92 12.89 13.71
CA LEU A 210 2.30 11.48 13.52
C LEU A 210 1.21 10.54 14.05
N MET A 211 0.67 10.79 15.23
CA MET A 211 -0.39 9.96 15.81
C MET A 211 -1.67 9.99 14.97
N LEU A 212 -2.06 11.14 14.43
CA LEU A 212 -3.22 11.27 13.53
C LEU A 212 -2.98 10.54 12.19
N GLU A 213 -1.77 10.65 11.62
CA GLU A 213 -1.39 9.93 10.39
C GLU A 213 -1.47 8.41 10.60
N LEU A 214 -0.85 7.89 11.67
CA LEU A 214 -0.89 6.46 11.98
C LEU A 214 -2.31 5.96 12.29
N ALA A 215 -3.11 6.73 13.00
CA ALA A 215 -4.49 6.36 13.33
C ALA A 215 -5.38 6.27 12.06
N ILE A 216 -5.25 7.21 11.13
CA ILE A 216 -5.96 7.15 9.84
C ILE A 216 -5.52 5.94 9.03
N ILE A 217 -4.21 5.66 8.96
CA ILE A 217 -3.70 4.49 8.24
C ILE A 217 -4.23 3.19 8.87
N ALA A 218 -4.21 3.08 10.21
CA ALA A 218 -4.73 1.91 10.92
C ALA A 218 -6.23 1.70 10.64
N HIS A 219 -7.00 2.77 10.68
CA HIS A 219 -8.44 2.75 10.34
C HIS A 219 -8.67 2.28 8.90
N ASP A 220 -7.96 2.84 7.93
CA ASP A 220 -8.10 2.48 6.52
C ASP A 220 -7.71 1.01 6.26
N LEU A 221 -6.67 0.49 6.95
CA LEU A 221 -6.30 -0.92 6.91
C LEU A 221 -7.37 -1.83 7.54
N ALA A 222 -7.97 -1.44 8.65
CA ALA A 222 -9.07 -2.19 9.28
C ALA A 222 -10.28 -2.29 8.36
N VAL A 223 -10.65 -1.19 7.71
CA VAL A 223 -11.73 -1.16 6.70
C VAL A 223 -11.37 -2.03 5.49
N ALA A 224 -10.17 -1.90 4.94
CA ALA A 224 -9.71 -2.66 3.77
C ALA A 224 -9.71 -4.18 4.03
N SER A 225 -9.43 -4.62 5.26
CA SER A 225 -9.40 -6.02 5.67
C SER A 225 -10.74 -6.57 6.17
N GLY A 226 -11.82 -5.79 6.10
CA GLY A 226 -13.15 -6.16 6.62
C GLY A 226 -13.21 -6.29 8.16
N ARG A 227 -12.18 -5.82 8.87
CA ARG A 227 -12.12 -5.78 10.34
C ARG A 227 -12.66 -4.48 10.92
N GLY A 228 -13.00 -3.51 10.06
CA GLY A 228 -13.63 -2.26 10.46
C GLY A 228 -15.01 -2.54 11.05
N VAL A 229 -15.23 -2.00 12.25
CA VAL A 229 -16.42 -2.20 13.09
C VAL A 229 -17.71 -2.03 12.29
N ALA A 230 -18.57 -3.05 12.38
CA ALA A 230 -19.99 -2.93 12.10
C ALA A 230 -20.64 -1.96 13.10
#